data_b042a6e7958aad99b2da8bab18a76580
#
_entry.id   b042a6e7958aad99b2da8bab18a76580
#
_cell.length_a   1.000
_cell.length_b   1.000
_cell.length_c   1.000
_cell.angle_alpha   90.00
_cell.angle_beta   90.00
_cell.angle_gamma   90.00
#
_symmetry.space_group_name_H-M   'P 1'
#
loop_
_entity.id
_entity.type
_entity.pdbx_description
1 polymer ?
#
loop_
_entity_poly.entity_id
_entity_poly.type
_entity_poly.pdbx_seq_one_letter_code
_entity_poly.pdbx_strand_id
1 'polypeptide(L)'
;MTEEKLLTKYEISKKERTEFVNKILESSGTKKVVVAGPGTGKTYLFNQILQNKKNTLTLTFVNSLVEDLSLELFGLSEVRTLHSYARSMLSKLSKKKINVFHKFSKIVQEDAKLIIDKEIDFNKLFHEREDENEHLIFYKKRRDYYNYYGYASIIFAIVKYFEKYADRIPSYDQILIDEFQDFNKLEVSLIDLLAKKSPILLVGDDDQALYEFKSANTKFIREKYNGVEPKYDSFTLPFCSRSTRVIVEAANDIIKEAKTKKLLIGRIDKPYKYFEDEEKEKECFKYPLITYSHQYDKQIPWFIDKKIKELLSLEKRSFSVLIISPLKKQSYFISTNLMSKGYQNIDYIEKDKKEFNIIDGIKLLLEDKNDVLGWRIVSKFILPEKDLIALLKTTDSNPEKKIIEILSKNHINDVKKVLSLLNYLRKKKPVDKEDFDIIIKSLKIDSLNVLKEYLLNEINSSQFKIGDPAIRKIPIKSTTIQSSKGLAADFVFITHFDNSYFIRNKDKSIISDHDICNFLVSITRTKNKLFLISSSKDEPTFLKWIKKERYEIIER
;
A
#
# COMPACT_ATOMS: atom_id res chain seq x y z
N MET A 1 23.93 -8.55 -53.70
CA MET A 1 22.75 -9.10 -53.01
C MET A 1 23.11 -9.15 -51.52
N THR A 2 22.69 -8.16 -50.75
CA THR A 2 22.87 -8.13 -49.30
C THR A 2 21.88 -9.15 -48.67
N GLU A 3 22.42 -10.16 -48.00
CA GLU A 3 21.63 -11.05 -47.14
C GLU A 3 20.91 -10.23 -46.08
N GLU A 4 19.62 -10.00 -46.22
CA GLU A 4 18.78 -9.51 -45.14
C GLU A 4 18.77 -10.56 -44.03
N LYS A 5 19.55 -10.36 -42.98
CA LYS A 5 19.58 -11.21 -41.81
C LYS A 5 18.18 -11.19 -41.19
N LEU A 6 17.45 -12.30 -41.25
CA LEU A 6 16.17 -12.44 -40.57
C LEU A 6 16.37 -12.19 -39.07
N LEU A 7 15.75 -11.13 -38.57
CA LEU A 7 15.78 -10.78 -37.14
C LEU A 7 15.11 -11.88 -36.30
N THR A 8 15.71 -12.22 -35.19
CA THR A 8 15.10 -13.11 -34.20
C THR A 8 13.86 -12.48 -33.57
N LYS A 9 12.97 -13.29 -33.01
CA LYS A 9 11.79 -12.78 -32.27
C LYS A 9 12.17 -11.81 -31.15
N TYR A 10 13.30 -12.07 -30.50
CA TYR A 10 13.87 -11.17 -29.48
C TYR A 10 14.27 -9.81 -30.05
N GLU A 11 15.00 -9.80 -31.14
CA GLU A 11 15.44 -8.55 -31.79
C GLU A 11 14.25 -7.70 -32.25
N ILE A 12 13.19 -8.36 -32.77
CA ILE A 12 11.94 -7.68 -33.14
C ILE A 12 11.27 -7.06 -31.92
N SER A 13 11.06 -7.84 -30.84
CA SER A 13 10.46 -7.33 -29.59
C SER A 13 11.27 -6.20 -28.97
N LYS A 14 12.61 -6.29 -29.02
CA LYS A 14 13.52 -5.26 -28.52
C LYS A 14 13.41 -3.97 -29.33
N LYS A 15 13.36 -4.09 -30.65
CA LYS A 15 13.19 -2.94 -31.56
C LYS A 15 11.84 -2.24 -31.29
N GLU A 16 10.74 -3.01 -31.31
CA GLU A 16 9.42 -2.45 -31.04
C GLU A 16 9.35 -1.76 -29.66
N ARG A 17 9.87 -2.40 -28.60
CA ARG A 17 9.92 -1.81 -27.27
C ARG A 17 10.69 -0.50 -27.24
N THR A 18 11.84 -0.44 -27.92
CA THR A 18 12.67 0.76 -28.03
C THR A 18 11.91 1.89 -28.73
N GLU A 19 11.16 1.60 -29.78
CA GLU A 19 10.33 2.58 -30.50
C GLU A 19 9.27 3.22 -29.59
N PHE A 20 8.60 2.44 -28.70
CA PHE A 20 7.65 3.00 -27.73
C PHE A 20 8.32 3.93 -26.72
N VAL A 21 9.50 3.57 -26.23
CA VAL A 21 10.27 4.41 -25.30
C VAL A 21 10.75 5.69 -26.00
N ASN A 22 11.29 5.58 -27.20
CA ASN A 22 11.79 6.73 -27.96
C ASN A 22 10.68 7.74 -28.25
N LYS A 23 9.49 7.31 -28.63
CA LYS A 23 8.33 8.21 -28.82
C LYS A 23 8.03 9.04 -27.58
N ILE A 24 8.21 8.49 -26.38
CA ILE A 24 8.02 9.21 -25.12
C ILE A 24 9.17 10.21 -24.88
N LEU A 25 10.41 9.79 -25.16
CA LEU A 25 11.60 10.63 -24.95
C LEU A 25 11.63 11.80 -25.93
N GLU A 26 11.30 11.56 -27.19
CA GLU A 26 11.34 12.54 -28.29
C GLU A 26 10.16 13.53 -28.27
N SER A 27 9.08 13.23 -27.53
CA SER A 27 7.97 14.16 -27.37
C SER A 27 8.43 15.46 -26.72
N SER A 28 8.06 16.58 -27.32
CA SER A 28 8.38 17.94 -26.84
C SER A 28 7.47 18.41 -25.70
N GLY A 29 6.38 17.68 -25.42
CA GLY A 29 5.42 18.06 -24.38
C GLY A 29 6.04 18.02 -22.97
N THR A 30 5.79 19.08 -22.21
CA THR A 30 6.23 19.16 -20.80
C THR A 30 5.36 18.36 -19.86
N LYS A 31 4.14 17.98 -20.28
CA LYS A 31 3.20 17.16 -19.53
C LYS A 31 2.93 15.87 -20.29
N LYS A 32 3.33 14.76 -19.71
CA LYS A 32 3.20 13.43 -20.34
C LYS A 32 2.45 12.48 -19.43
N VAL A 33 1.64 11.60 -20.02
CA VAL A 33 0.99 10.49 -19.32
C VAL A 33 1.28 9.18 -20.03
N VAL A 34 1.72 8.19 -19.27
CA VAL A 34 2.03 6.84 -19.77
C VAL A 34 1.15 5.83 -19.05
N VAL A 35 0.33 5.11 -19.81
CA VAL A 35 -0.44 4.00 -19.26
C VAL A 35 0.30 2.71 -19.54
N ALA A 36 0.71 2.03 -18.47
CA ALA A 36 1.69 0.96 -18.51
C ALA A 36 1.29 -0.18 -17.59
N GLY A 37 1.04 -1.34 -18.15
CA GLY A 37 0.71 -2.55 -17.40
C GLY A 37 1.83 -3.01 -16.45
N PRO A 38 1.56 -4.05 -15.65
CA PRO A 38 2.55 -4.59 -14.71
C PRO A 38 3.75 -5.18 -15.46
N GLY A 39 4.97 -4.86 -15.01
CA GLY A 39 6.20 -5.39 -15.58
C GLY A 39 6.59 -4.87 -16.96
N THR A 40 5.97 -3.78 -17.43
CA THR A 40 6.25 -3.21 -18.77
C THR A 40 7.45 -2.26 -18.82
N GLY A 41 8.21 -2.13 -17.74
CA GLY A 41 9.45 -1.35 -17.73
C GLY A 41 9.27 0.12 -17.34
N LYS A 42 8.32 0.43 -16.46
CA LYS A 42 8.13 1.79 -15.91
C LYS A 42 9.43 2.38 -15.36
N THR A 43 10.16 1.63 -14.54
CA THR A 43 11.42 2.07 -13.94
C THR A 43 12.53 2.28 -14.98
N TYR A 44 12.58 1.44 -16.01
CA TYR A 44 13.49 1.66 -17.13
C TYR A 44 13.23 3.01 -17.83
N LEU A 45 11.94 3.32 -18.10
CA LEU A 45 11.54 4.62 -18.64
C LEU A 45 11.95 5.76 -17.72
N PHE A 46 11.78 5.63 -16.40
CA PHE A 46 12.19 6.63 -15.42
C PHE A 46 13.68 6.92 -15.51
N ASN A 47 14.50 5.89 -15.53
CA ASN A 47 15.95 6.03 -15.69
C ASN A 47 16.32 6.78 -16.97
N GLN A 48 15.67 6.48 -18.11
CA GLN A 48 15.95 7.17 -19.37
C GLN A 48 15.56 8.66 -19.33
N ILE A 49 14.42 9.01 -18.75
CA ILE A 49 13.93 10.40 -18.66
C ILE A 49 14.76 11.25 -17.71
N LEU A 50 15.30 10.65 -16.64
CA LEU A 50 16.08 11.36 -15.63
C LEU A 50 17.53 11.59 -16.02
N GLN A 51 18.04 10.93 -17.07
CA GLN A 51 19.39 11.17 -17.57
C GLN A 51 19.59 12.66 -17.88
N ASN A 52 20.72 13.21 -17.42
CA ASN A 52 21.10 14.62 -17.61
C ASN A 52 20.18 15.65 -16.90
N LYS A 53 19.32 15.23 -15.99
CA LYS A 53 18.54 16.12 -15.12
C LYS A 53 19.22 16.22 -13.74
N LYS A 54 19.16 17.40 -13.10
CA LYS A 54 19.84 17.64 -11.81
C LYS A 54 18.88 17.75 -10.64
N ASN A 55 17.83 18.55 -10.79
CA ASN A 55 16.85 18.80 -9.74
C ASN A 55 15.56 18.05 -10.08
N THR A 56 15.46 16.80 -9.65
CA THR A 56 14.35 15.91 -10.01
C THR A 56 13.60 15.40 -8.78
N LEU A 57 12.34 15.09 -8.96
CA LEU A 57 11.45 14.59 -7.89
C LEU A 57 10.64 13.42 -8.41
N THR A 58 10.69 12.30 -7.70
CA THR A 58 9.81 11.14 -7.96
C THR A 58 8.85 10.96 -6.80
N LEU A 59 7.56 10.96 -7.10
CA LEU A 59 6.49 10.78 -6.12
C LEU A 59 5.75 9.47 -6.37
N THR A 60 5.55 8.70 -5.32
CA THR A 60 4.79 7.45 -5.34
C THR A 60 3.74 7.43 -4.23
N PHE A 61 2.76 6.53 -4.38
CA PHE A 61 1.66 6.42 -3.43
C PHE A 61 2.02 5.60 -2.18
N VAL A 62 2.88 4.57 -2.31
CA VAL A 62 3.13 3.57 -1.27
C VAL A 62 4.55 3.65 -0.72
N ASN A 63 4.70 3.61 0.62
CA ASN A 63 6.01 3.65 1.28
C ASN A 63 6.94 2.49 0.89
N SER A 64 6.41 1.28 0.70
CA SER A 64 7.23 0.12 0.28
C SER A 64 7.86 0.31 -1.10
N LEU A 65 7.25 1.10 -1.98
CA LEU A 65 7.81 1.43 -3.29
C LEU A 65 8.89 2.51 -3.22
N VAL A 66 8.90 3.33 -2.17
CA VAL A 66 9.95 4.37 -2.01
C VAL A 66 11.32 3.73 -1.86
N GLU A 67 11.44 2.66 -1.08
CA GLU A 67 12.73 1.98 -0.86
C GLU A 67 13.28 1.38 -2.16
N ASP A 68 12.44 0.61 -2.87
CA ASP A 68 12.81 -0.01 -4.14
C ASP A 68 13.17 1.04 -5.21
N LEU A 69 12.31 2.04 -5.41
CA LEU A 69 12.56 3.12 -6.36
C LEU A 69 13.77 3.97 -5.98
N SER A 70 14.04 4.19 -4.67
CA SER A 70 15.22 4.95 -4.23
C SER A 70 16.52 4.23 -4.55
N LEU A 71 16.52 2.90 -4.51
CA LEU A 71 17.67 2.09 -4.93
C LEU A 71 17.85 2.12 -6.46
N GLU A 72 16.75 1.95 -7.20
CA GLU A 72 16.78 1.93 -8.67
C GLU A 72 17.08 3.29 -9.29
N LEU A 73 16.66 4.40 -8.65
CA LEU A 73 16.89 5.79 -9.10
C LEU A 73 17.96 6.51 -8.28
N PHE A 74 18.85 5.74 -7.63
CA PHE A 74 19.90 6.31 -6.79
C PHE A 74 20.79 7.30 -7.58
N GLY A 75 20.95 8.51 -7.04
CA GLY A 75 21.70 9.58 -7.69
C GLY A 75 20.98 10.30 -8.85
N LEU A 76 19.80 9.81 -9.27
CA LEU A 76 19.02 10.39 -10.35
C LEU A 76 17.82 11.20 -9.86
N SER A 77 17.18 10.80 -8.76
CA SER A 77 15.99 11.48 -8.26
C SER A 77 15.80 11.36 -6.76
N GLU A 78 15.23 12.39 -6.15
CA GLU A 78 14.70 12.32 -4.80
C GLU A 78 13.35 11.59 -4.83
N VAL A 79 13.30 10.38 -4.26
CA VAL A 79 12.08 9.56 -4.22
C VAL A 79 11.35 9.76 -2.89
N ARG A 80 10.06 10.10 -2.95
CA ARG A 80 9.21 10.33 -1.76
C ARG A 80 7.79 9.84 -1.97
N THR A 81 7.07 9.58 -0.87
CA THR A 81 5.61 9.58 -0.94
C THR A 81 5.09 11.01 -0.99
N LEU A 82 3.89 11.19 -1.59
CA LEU A 82 3.25 12.51 -1.65
C LEU A 82 3.05 13.13 -0.26
N HIS A 83 2.73 12.31 0.75
CA HIS A 83 2.59 12.74 2.14
C HIS A 83 3.91 13.20 2.76
N SER A 84 5.00 12.47 2.51
CA SER A 84 6.34 12.86 2.98
C SER A 84 6.80 14.17 2.33
N TYR A 85 6.53 14.33 1.04
CA TYR A 85 6.77 15.56 0.30
C TYR A 85 5.99 16.74 0.91
N ALA A 86 4.67 16.59 1.11
CA ALA A 86 3.81 17.63 1.68
C ALA A 86 4.28 18.05 3.09
N ARG A 87 4.67 17.07 3.94
CA ARG A 87 5.23 17.33 5.26
C ARG A 87 6.52 18.15 5.20
N SER A 88 7.45 17.75 4.34
CA SER A 88 8.73 18.45 4.15
C SER A 88 8.51 19.89 3.68
N MET A 89 7.63 20.07 2.69
CA MET A 89 7.29 21.40 2.17
C MET A 89 6.65 22.29 3.23
N LEU A 90 5.65 21.78 3.96
CA LEU A 90 5.00 22.55 5.02
C LEU A 90 5.99 22.92 6.13
N SER A 91 6.90 22.02 6.49
CA SER A 91 7.97 22.28 7.47
C SER A 91 8.93 23.39 6.99
N LYS A 92 9.36 23.35 5.73
CA LYS A 92 10.21 24.39 5.12
C LYS A 92 9.52 25.77 5.12
N LEU A 93 8.24 25.81 4.72
CA LEU A 93 7.47 27.05 4.59
C LEU A 93 7.13 27.66 5.95
N SER A 94 6.77 26.85 6.93
CA SER A 94 6.43 27.31 8.28
C SER A 94 7.65 27.54 9.19
N LYS A 95 8.84 27.06 8.77
CA LYS A 95 10.06 27.01 9.59
C LYS A 95 9.88 26.30 10.95
N LYS A 96 8.93 25.33 10.99
CA LYS A 96 8.59 24.55 12.20
C LYS A 96 8.58 23.08 11.89
N LYS A 97 8.89 22.24 12.89
CA LYS A 97 8.68 20.80 12.81
C LYS A 97 7.18 20.52 12.71
N ILE A 98 6.76 19.78 11.69
CA ILE A 98 5.37 19.38 11.49
C ILE A 98 5.18 17.98 12.05
N ASN A 99 4.30 17.86 13.05
CA ASN A 99 3.91 16.59 13.62
C ASN A 99 2.78 15.98 12.79
N VAL A 100 2.94 14.70 12.45
CA VAL A 100 1.94 13.94 11.67
C VAL A 100 1.60 12.67 12.42
N PHE A 101 0.31 12.40 12.57
CA PHE A 101 -0.18 11.17 13.15
C PHE A 101 -1.18 10.51 12.18
N HIS A 102 -0.88 9.29 11.76
CA HIS A 102 -1.63 8.63 10.67
C HIS A 102 -3.11 8.37 10.99
N LYS A 103 -3.47 8.21 12.27
CA LYS A 103 -4.87 8.03 12.73
C LYS A 103 -5.51 9.33 13.22
N PHE A 104 -4.89 10.49 12.99
CA PHE A 104 -5.35 11.76 13.54
C PHE A 104 -6.79 12.10 13.16
N SER A 105 -7.17 11.89 11.90
CA SER A 105 -8.56 12.16 11.46
C SER A 105 -9.59 11.29 12.19
N LYS A 106 -9.23 10.08 12.62
CA LYS A 106 -10.11 9.22 13.44
C LYS A 106 -10.30 9.76 14.85
N ILE A 107 -9.25 10.36 15.43
CA ILE A 107 -9.34 11.01 16.74
C ILE A 107 -10.25 12.24 16.66
N VAL A 108 -10.07 13.08 15.63
CA VAL A 108 -10.92 14.26 15.44
C VAL A 108 -12.37 13.87 15.10
N GLN A 109 -12.58 12.75 14.40
CA GLN A 109 -13.92 12.20 14.16
C GLN A 109 -14.60 11.78 15.47
N GLU A 110 -13.86 11.12 16.37
CA GLU A 110 -14.39 10.77 17.68
C GLU A 110 -14.65 12.02 18.53
N ASP A 111 -13.76 13.01 18.50
CA ASP A 111 -13.99 14.29 19.18
C ASP A 111 -15.26 15.00 18.68
N ALA A 112 -15.52 14.98 17.36
CA ALA A 112 -16.74 15.55 16.80
C ALA A 112 -17.99 14.83 17.31
N LYS A 113 -17.95 13.50 17.37
CA LYS A 113 -19.05 12.70 17.93
C LYS A 113 -19.30 13.04 19.41
N LEU A 114 -18.23 13.15 20.23
CA LEU A 114 -18.34 13.37 21.67
C LEU A 114 -18.65 14.82 22.06
N ILE A 115 -18.21 15.82 21.27
CA ILE A 115 -18.36 17.24 21.60
C ILE A 115 -19.63 17.84 20.99
N ILE A 116 -19.88 17.55 19.69
CA ILE A 116 -20.93 18.17 18.89
C ILE A 116 -21.98 17.18 18.37
N ASP A 117 -21.89 15.90 18.78
CA ASP A 117 -22.81 14.80 18.38
C ASP A 117 -22.97 14.65 16.87
N LYS A 118 -21.86 14.75 16.12
CA LYS A 118 -21.85 14.58 14.65
C LYS A 118 -20.85 13.49 14.25
N GLU A 119 -21.29 12.56 13.40
CA GLU A 119 -20.41 11.59 12.74
C GLU A 119 -19.92 12.15 11.40
N ILE A 120 -18.65 12.55 11.33
CA ILE A 120 -18.06 13.24 10.17
C ILE A 120 -16.86 12.44 9.66
N ASP A 121 -16.87 12.03 8.39
CA ASP A 121 -15.67 11.49 7.75
C ASP A 121 -14.80 12.61 7.19
N PHE A 122 -13.92 13.14 8.02
CA PHE A 122 -13.01 14.22 7.62
C PHE A 122 -12.06 13.82 6.49
N ASN A 123 -11.66 12.54 6.39
CA ASN A 123 -10.81 12.11 5.28
C ASN A 123 -11.55 12.24 3.96
N LYS A 124 -12.83 11.86 3.91
CA LYS A 124 -13.65 12.01 2.71
C LYS A 124 -13.76 13.48 2.30
N LEU A 125 -14.06 14.39 3.25
CA LEU A 125 -14.15 15.83 2.98
C LEU A 125 -12.85 16.37 2.35
N PHE A 126 -11.69 15.98 2.87
CA PHE A 126 -10.42 16.38 2.30
C PHE A 126 -10.18 15.76 0.92
N HIS A 127 -10.38 14.44 0.78
CA HIS A 127 -10.11 13.72 -0.48
C HIS A 127 -10.98 14.22 -1.65
N GLU A 128 -12.23 14.59 -1.37
CA GLU A 128 -13.17 15.11 -2.36
C GLU A 128 -13.07 16.62 -2.56
N ARG A 129 -12.19 17.31 -1.80
CA ARG A 129 -12.02 18.77 -1.88
C ARG A 129 -13.32 19.53 -1.56
N GLU A 130 -14.00 19.16 -0.50
CA GLU A 130 -15.12 19.93 0.04
C GLU A 130 -14.61 21.13 0.86
N ASP A 131 -13.87 22.03 0.22
CA ASP A 131 -13.10 23.10 0.86
C ASP A 131 -13.94 24.07 1.69
N GLU A 132 -15.20 24.29 1.32
CA GLU A 132 -16.14 25.19 1.98
C GLU A 132 -17.00 24.51 3.08
N ASN A 133 -16.73 23.21 3.35
CA ASN A 133 -17.50 22.48 4.35
C ASN A 133 -17.24 23.02 5.77
N GLU A 134 -18.30 23.44 6.46
CA GLU A 134 -18.23 24.05 7.81
C GLU A 134 -17.52 23.16 8.84
N HIS A 135 -17.60 21.83 8.69
CA HIS A 135 -16.98 20.89 9.60
C HIS A 135 -15.45 20.93 9.56
N LEU A 136 -14.86 21.45 8.48
CA LEU A 136 -13.41 21.66 8.42
C LEU A 136 -12.91 22.72 9.40
N ILE A 137 -13.79 23.64 9.86
CA ILE A 137 -13.47 24.59 10.93
C ILE A 137 -13.21 23.86 12.25
N PHE A 138 -14.08 22.89 12.59
CA PHE A 138 -13.90 22.06 13.77
C PHE A 138 -12.59 21.26 13.68
N TYR A 139 -12.34 20.62 12.52
CA TYR A 139 -11.09 19.88 12.31
C TYR A 139 -9.87 20.77 12.51
N LYS A 140 -9.85 21.98 11.94
CA LYS A 140 -8.77 22.94 12.07
C LYS A 140 -8.54 23.33 13.53
N LYS A 141 -9.60 23.61 14.30
CA LYS A 141 -9.54 23.92 15.74
C LYS A 141 -8.87 22.78 16.53
N ARG A 142 -9.29 21.52 16.29
CA ARG A 142 -8.70 20.36 16.96
C ARG A 142 -7.25 20.10 16.51
N ARG A 143 -6.95 20.29 15.22
CA ARG A 143 -5.58 20.22 14.68
C ARG A 143 -4.64 21.20 15.39
N ASP A 144 -5.06 22.44 15.52
CA ASP A 144 -4.25 23.50 16.13
C ASP A 144 -4.07 23.24 17.64
N TYR A 145 -5.11 22.75 18.31
CA TYR A 145 -5.05 22.37 19.72
C TYR A 145 -4.07 21.22 19.99
N TYR A 146 -4.13 20.15 19.19
CA TYR A 146 -3.22 18.98 19.34
C TYR A 146 -1.84 19.24 18.75
N ASN A 147 -1.69 20.21 17.86
CA ASN A 147 -0.48 20.47 17.08
C ASN A 147 -0.06 19.25 16.21
N TYR A 148 -1.04 18.58 15.58
CA TYR A 148 -0.85 17.43 14.69
C TYR A 148 -1.64 17.54 13.41
N TYR A 149 -1.10 16.99 12.34
CA TYR A 149 -1.77 16.78 11.06
C TYR A 149 -2.08 15.30 10.86
N GLY A 150 -3.20 15.01 10.19
CA GLY A 150 -3.44 13.73 9.54
C GLY A 150 -2.88 13.73 8.11
N TYR A 151 -2.83 12.56 7.49
CA TYR A 151 -2.30 12.44 6.13
C TYR A 151 -3.05 13.30 5.10
N ALA A 152 -4.38 13.24 5.05
CA ALA A 152 -5.15 14.06 4.13
C ALA A 152 -5.01 15.57 4.43
N SER A 153 -5.06 15.95 5.71
CA SER A 153 -5.02 17.37 6.10
C SER A 153 -3.67 18.06 5.82
N ILE A 154 -2.56 17.31 5.79
CA ILE A 154 -1.25 17.90 5.46
C ILE A 154 -1.15 18.22 3.96
N ILE A 155 -1.70 17.33 3.09
CA ILE A 155 -1.77 17.60 1.65
C ILE A 155 -2.70 18.78 1.40
N PHE A 156 -3.85 18.80 2.07
CA PHE A 156 -4.81 19.91 1.95
C PHE A 156 -4.17 21.26 2.34
N ALA A 157 -3.39 21.31 3.42
CA ALA A 157 -2.71 22.52 3.85
C ALA A 157 -1.73 23.05 2.78
N ILE A 158 -0.93 22.15 2.15
CA ILE A 158 -0.01 22.54 1.08
C ILE A 158 -0.76 22.97 -0.19
N VAL A 159 -1.82 22.26 -0.57
CA VAL A 159 -2.66 22.64 -1.72
C VAL A 159 -3.20 24.06 -1.53
N LYS A 160 -3.83 24.34 -0.38
CA LYS A 160 -4.37 25.69 -0.08
C LYS A 160 -3.29 26.74 -0.04
N TYR A 161 -2.09 26.40 0.45
CA TYR A 161 -0.95 27.31 0.45
C TYR A 161 -0.49 27.66 -0.98
N PHE A 162 -0.33 26.65 -1.84
CA PHE A 162 0.11 26.88 -3.22
C PHE A 162 -0.97 27.51 -4.11
N GLU A 163 -2.24 27.28 -3.83
CA GLU A 163 -3.34 28.00 -4.49
C GLU A 163 -3.30 29.50 -4.17
N LYS A 164 -3.00 29.84 -2.92
CA LYS A 164 -2.88 31.23 -2.48
C LYS A 164 -1.59 31.90 -2.91
N TYR A 165 -0.48 31.16 -2.97
CA TYR A 165 0.87 31.66 -3.24
C TYR A 165 1.52 30.85 -4.37
N ALA A 166 1.04 31.05 -5.60
CA ALA A 166 1.51 30.29 -6.78
C ALA A 166 3.00 30.50 -7.11
N ASP A 167 3.58 31.64 -6.71
CA ASP A 167 5.01 31.93 -6.82
C ASP A 167 5.87 31.02 -5.93
N ARG A 168 5.32 30.48 -4.86
CA ARG A 168 6.00 29.60 -3.92
C ARG A 168 6.01 28.12 -4.32
N ILE A 169 5.35 27.77 -5.42
CA ILE A 169 5.42 26.41 -5.96
C ILE A 169 6.87 26.16 -6.43
N PRO A 170 7.52 25.10 -5.93
CA PRO A 170 8.89 24.78 -6.34
C PRO A 170 8.96 24.33 -7.80
N SER A 171 10.10 24.61 -8.44
CA SER A 171 10.38 24.16 -9.81
C SER A 171 11.42 23.05 -9.80
N TYR A 172 11.20 22.05 -10.67
CA TYR A 172 12.06 20.89 -10.88
C TYR A 172 12.38 20.74 -12.37
N ASP A 173 13.53 20.15 -12.69
CA ASP A 173 13.89 19.81 -14.08
C ASP A 173 12.99 18.69 -14.62
N GLN A 174 12.52 17.81 -13.72
CA GLN A 174 11.56 16.76 -14.02
C GLN A 174 10.85 16.28 -12.75
N ILE A 175 9.54 16.06 -12.85
CA ILE A 175 8.75 15.35 -11.84
C ILE A 175 8.25 14.05 -12.45
N LEU A 176 8.41 12.95 -11.72
CA LEU A 176 7.83 11.65 -12.04
C LEU A 176 6.78 11.30 -11.00
N ILE A 177 5.61 10.84 -11.45
CA ILE A 177 4.53 10.34 -10.59
C ILE A 177 4.29 8.88 -10.94
N ASP A 178 4.56 7.98 -9.99
CA ASP A 178 4.28 6.56 -10.14
C ASP A 178 2.93 6.18 -9.53
N GLU A 179 2.30 5.14 -10.09
CA GLU A 179 0.99 4.61 -9.67
C GLU A 179 -0.11 5.69 -9.64
N PHE A 180 -0.15 6.56 -10.67
CA PHE A 180 -1.04 7.72 -10.72
C PHE A 180 -2.54 7.37 -10.59
N GLN A 181 -2.98 6.16 -10.96
CA GLN A 181 -4.36 5.71 -10.81
C GLN A 181 -4.84 5.59 -9.36
N ASP A 182 -3.93 5.64 -8.38
CA ASP A 182 -4.26 5.48 -6.95
C ASP A 182 -4.49 6.80 -6.21
N PHE A 183 -4.28 7.92 -6.88
CA PHE A 183 -4.46 9.23 -6.25
C PHE A 183 -5.92 9.69 -6.28
N ASN A 184 -6.34 10.35 -5.20
CA ASN A 184 -7.65 10.98 -5.07
C ASN A 184 -7.62 12.43 -5.57
N LYS A 185 -8.78 13.11 -5.58
CA LYS A 185 -8.92 14.49 -6.09
C LYS A 185 -7.99 15.49 -5.40
N LEU A 186 -7.81 15.37 -4.07
CA LEU A 186 -6.91 16.25 -3.32
C LEU A 186 -5.45 16.06 -3.75
N GLU A 187 -5.02 14.82 -3.87
CA GLU A 187 -3.66 14.46 -4.26
C GLU A 187 -3.36 14.88 -5.70
N VAL A 188 -4.31 14.66 -6.61
CA VAL A 188 -4.24 15.13 -7.99
C VAL A 188 -4.16 16.66 -8.04
N SER A 189 -4.88 17.38 -7.18
CA SER A 189 -4.77 18.85 -7.11
C SER A 189 -3.35 19.33 -6.77
N LEU A 190 -2.66 18.64 -5.86
CA LEU A 190 -1.24 18.96 -5.57
C LEU A 190 -0.33 18.69 -6.78
N ILE A 191 -0.54 17.55 -7.44
CA ILE A 191 0.23 17.16 -8.64
C ILE A 191 0.01 18.18 -9.77
N ASP A 192 -1.22 18.61 -10.00
CA ASP A 192 -1.56 19.61 -11.01
C ASP A 192 -0.94 20.99 -10.70
N LEU A 193 -0.86 21.38 -9.42
CA LEU A 193 -0.15 22.60 -9.00
C LEU A 193 1.34 22.51 -9.30
N LEU A 194 1.99 21.38 -9.01
CA LEU A 194 3.41 21.16 -9.34
C LEU A 194 3.65 21.18 -10.86
N ALA A 195 2.73 20.61 -11.64
CA ALA A 195 2.78 20.60 -13.11
C ALA A 195 2.64 21.99 -13.76
N LYS A 196 2.29 23.04 -12.99
CA LYS A 196 2.31 24.43 -13.48
C LYS A 196 3.70 25.01 -13.61
N LYS A 197 4.67 24.48 -12.87
CA LYS A 197 6.04 25.04 -12.76
C LYS A 197 7.14 24.07 -13.23
N SER A 198 6.80 22.80 -13.50
CA SER A 198 7.79 21.76 -13.79
C SER A 198 7.30 20.80 -14.87
N PRO A 199 8.17 20.31 -15.75
CA PRO A 199 7.86 19.17 -16.60
C PRO A 199 7.45 17.97 -15.75
N ILE A 200 6.38 17.28 -16.15
CA ILE A 200 5.83 16.16 -15.39
C ILE A 200 5.52 14.96 -16.27
N LEU A 201 5.85 13.77 -15.77
CA LEU A 201 5.44 12.48 -16.32
C LEU A 201 4.57 11.77 -15.30
N LEU A 202 3.33 11.49 -15.67
CA LEU A 202 2.40 10.63 -14.92
C LEU A 202 2.51 9.21 -15.47
N VAL A 203 2.70 8.23 -14.59
CA VAL A 203 2.71 6.81 -14.98
C VAL A 203 1.75 6.03 -14.11
N GLY A 204 0.95 5.18 -14.73
CA GLY A 204 -0.03 4.38 -14.02
C GLY A 204 -0.67 3.30 -14.87
N ASP A 205 -1.58 2.54 -14.27
CA ASP A 205 -2.33 1.47 -14.92
C ASP A 205 -3.78 1.48 -14.45
N ASP A 206 -4.71 1.84 -15.33
CA ASP A 206 -6.13 1.90 -14.99
C ASP A 206 -6.77 0.52 -14.74
N ASP A 207 -6.06 -0.58 -15.03
CA ASP A 207 -6.45 -1.95 -14.66
C ASP A 207 -5.99 -2.34 -13.25
N GLN A 208 -5.20 -1.51 -12.56
CA GLN A 208 -4.64 -1.79 -11.24
C GLN A 208 -5.13 -0.84 -10.13
N ALA A 209 -6.29 -0.23 -10.29
CA ALA A 209 -6.87 0.62 -9.26
C ALA A 209 -7.51 -0.19 -8.14
N LEU A 210 -6.94 -0.16 -6.95
CA LEU A 210 -7.39 -0.93 -5.78
C LEU A 210 -7.88 -0.06 -4.61
N TYR A 211 -7.65 1.25 -4.65
CA TYR A 211 -7.84 2.16 -3.51
C TYR A 211 -9.10 3.03 -3.60
N GLU A 212 -10.17 2.54 -4.25
CA GLU A 212 -11.46 3.24 -4.31
C GLU A 212 -11.99 3.66 -2.92
N PHE A 213 -11.71 2.86 -1.88
CA PHE A 213 -12.09 3.18 -0.50
C PHE A 213 -11.37 4.43 0.08
N LYS A 214 -10.34 4.95 -0.62
CA LYS A 214 -9.68 6.23 -0.33
C LYS A 214 -10.09 7.32 -1.32
N SER A 215 -11.24 7.17 -1.98
CA SER A 215 -11.71 8.06 -3.06
C SER A 215 -10.73 8.16 -4.24
N ALA A 216 -9.81 7.18 -4.39
CA ALA A 216 -9.00 7.05 -5.59
C ALA A 216 -9.88 6.67 -6.77
N ASN A 217 -9.61 7.25 -7.95
CA ASN A 217 -10.46 7.03 -9.10
C ASN A 217 -9.64 7.00 -10.39
N THR A 218 -9.82 5.92 -11.16
CA THR A 218 -9.21 5.77 -12.51
C THR A 218 -9.62 6.88 -13.47
N LYS A 219 -10.69 7.61 -13.16
CA LYS A 219 -11.16 8.75 -13.95
C LYS A 219 -10.00 9.74 -14.20
N PHE A 220 -9.18 10.04 -13.20
CA PHE A 220 -8.12 11.04 -13.35
C PHE A 220 -7.06 10.64 -14.38
N ILE A 221 -6.58 9.39 -14.37
CA ILE A 221 -5.61 8.94 -15.37
C ILE A 221 -6.25 8.86 -16.75
N ARG A 222 -7.51 8.43 -16.84
CA ARG A 222 -8.27 8.37 -18.09
C ARG A 222 -8.51 9.75 -18.69
N GLU A 223 -8.87 10.75 -17.88
CA GLU A 223 -9.03 12.15 -18.30
C GLU A 223 -7.72 12.74 -18.83
N LYS A 224 -6.60 12.54 -18.09
CA LYS A 224 -5.29 13.02 -18.54
C LYS A 224 -4.88 12.33 -19.85
N TYR A 225 -5.12 11.03 -19.98
CA TYR A 225 -4.79 10.26 -21.18
C TYR A 225 -5.65 10.64 -22.40
N ASN A 226 -6.93 10.89 -22.21
CA ASN A 226 -7.86 11.22 -23.28
C ASN A 226 -7.83 12.71 -23.71
N GLY A 227 -6.93 13.51 -23.16
CA GLY A 227 -6.72 14.89 -23.59
C GLY A 227 -7.70 15.90 -23.00
N VAL A 228 -8.31 15.60 -21.83
CA VAL A 228 -9.07 16.60 -21.06
C VAL A 228 -8.08 17.64 -20.52
N GLU A 229 -8.43 18.92 -20.59
CA GLU A 229 -7.55 20.02 -20.14
C GLU A 229 -7.13 19.89 -18.66
N PRO A 230 -5.84 20.15 -18.34
CA PRO A 230 -4.74 20.51 -19.23
C PRO A 230 -4.23 19.30 -20.04
N LYS A 231 -3.98 19.51 -21.35
CA LYS A 231 -3.60 18.45 -22.28
C LYS A 231 -2.25 17.83 -21.93
N TYR A 232 -2.20 16.51 -21.93
CA TYR A 232 -1.02 15.68 -21.78
C TYR A 232 -0.72 14.94 -23.08
N ASP A 233 0.56 14.77 -23.41
CA ASP A 233 0.97 13.82 -24.45
C ASP A 233 0.82 12.41 -23.91
N SER A 234 0.04 11.57 -24.61
CA SER A 234 -0.42 10.26 -24.12
C SER A 234 0.31 9.11 -24.79
N PHE A 235 0.78 8.15 -23.97
CA PHE A 235 1.57 7.01 -24.45
C PHE A 235 1.19 5.73 -23.71
N THR A 236 1.62 4.59 -24.27
CA THR A 236 1.52 3.27 -23.63
C THR A 236 2.84 2.53 -23.64
N LEU A 237 3.04 1.61 -22.69
CA LEU A 237 4.14 0.63 -22.68
C LEU A 237 3.56 -0.78 -22.73
N PRO A 238 3.63 -1.47 -23.89
CA PRO A 238 2.90 -2.71 -24.09
C PRO A 238 3.64 -3.98 -23.63
N PHE A 239 4.97 -3.97 -23.51
CA PHE A 239 5.77 -5.19 -23.37
C PHE A 239 6.09 -5.55 -21.91
N CYS A 240 5.52 -6.64 -21.42
CA CYS A 240 5.82 -7.21 -20.10
C CYS A 240 7.07 -8.07 -20.16
N SER A 241 8.14 -7.66 -19.49
CA SER A 241 9.38 -8.43 -19.32
C SER A 241 9.49 -9.13 -17.95
N ARG A 242 8.49 -8.95 -17.08
CA ARG A 242 8.50 -9.50 -15.71
C ARG A 242 8.04 -10.96 -15.68
N SER A 243 6.89 -11.24 -16.28
CA SER A 243 6.14 -12.48 -16.10
C SER A 243 6.37 -13.44 -17.25
N THR A 244 6.22 -14.75 -17.00
CA THR A 244 6.19 -15.76 -18.06
C THR A 244 5.01 -15.54 -19.00
N ARG A 245 5.14 -16.07 -20.22
CA ARG A 245 4.14 -15.93 -21.31
C ARG A 245 2.73 -16.33 -20.84
N VAL A 246 2.60 -17.45 -20.14
CA VAL A 246 1.29 -17.95 -19.67
C VAL A 246 0.57 -16.96 -18.75
N ILE A 247 1.29 -16.20 -17.93
CA ILE A 247 0.70 -15.18 -17.03
C ILE A 247 0.20 -13.97 -17.83
N VAL A 248 0.97 -13.51 -18.81
CA VAL A 248 0.57 -12.40 -19.69
C VAL A 248 -0.66 -12.78 -20.51
N GLU A 249 -0.69 -13.98 -21.04
CA GLU A 249 -1.80 -14.51 -21.83
C GLU A 249 -3.05 -14.73 -20.97
N ALA A 250 -2.91 -15.24 -19.75
CA ALA A 250 -4.04 -15.37 -18.82
C ALA A 250 -4.65 -14.00 -18.46
N ALA A 251 -3.81 -12.98 -18.24
CA ALA A 251 -4.29 -11.61 -18.02
C ALA A 251 -5.07 -11.08 -19.24
N ASN A 252 -4.59 -11.35 -20.46
CA ASN A 252 -5.31 -11.00 -21.69
C ASN A 252 -6.63 -11.75 -21.85
N ASP A 253 -6.70 -13.02 -21.46
CA ASP A 253 -7.95 -13.80 -21.49
C ASP A 253 -9.00 -13.16 -20.58
N ILE A 254 -8.60 -12.76 -19.35
CA ILE A 254 -9.48 -12.06 -18.38
C ILE A 254 -9.99 -10.73 -18.96
N ILE A 255 -9.10 -9.91 -19.52
CA ILE A 255 -9.46 -8.61 -20.11
C ILE A 255 -10.41 -8.80 -21.30
N LYS A 256 -10.15 -9.80 -22.14
CA LYS A 256 -10.99 -10.11 -23.30
C LYS A 256 -12.39 -10.54 -22.88
N GLU A 257 -12.48 -11.46 -21.91
CA GLU A 257 -13.77 -11.93 -21.40
C GLU A 257 -14.56 -10.79 -20.70
N ALA A 258 -13.87 -9.94 -19.93
CA ALA A 258 -14.48 -8.75 -19.33
C ALA A 258 -15.09 -7.81 -20.40
N LYS A 259 -14.33 -7.53 -21.47
CA LYS A 259 -14.83 -6.70 -22.59
C LYS A 259 -16.04 -7.35 -23.29
N THR A 260 -16.03 -8.66 -23.49
CA THR A 260 -17.16 -9.42 -24.05
C THR A 260 -18.43 -9.27 -23.21
N LYS A 261 -18.26 -9.20 -21.88
CA LYS A 261 -19.35 -8.98 -20.91
C LYS A 261 -19.70 -7.51 -20.70
N LYS A 262 -19.16 -6.60 -21.50
CA LYS A 262 -19.35 -5.12 -21.38
C LYS A 262 -18.90 -4.57 -20.02
N LEU A 263 -17.87 -5.16 -19.43
CA LEU A 263 -17.18 -4.68 -18.24
C LEU A 263 -15.91 -3.91 -18.63
N LEU A 264 -15.24 -3.26 -17.67
CA LEU A 264 -14.08 -2.38 -17.88
C LEU A 264 -14.39 -1.21 -18.82
N ILE A 265 -15.59 -0.61 -18.68
CA ILE A 265 -16.03 0.52 -19.51
C ILE A 265 -15.10 1.72 -19.28
N GLY A 266 -14.66 2.36 -20.39
CA GLY A 266 -13.73 3.49 -20.35
C GLY A 266 -12.28 3.11 -20.06
N ARG A 267 -11.96 1.82 -20.00
CA ARG A 267 -10.57 1.33 -19.94
C ARG A 267 -9.77 1.88 -21.12
N ILE A 268 -8.57 2.36 -20.81
CA ILE A 268 -7.63 2.82 -21.85
C ILE A 268 -7.20 1.60 -22.68
N ASP A 269 -7.33 1.71 -24.00
CA ASP A 269 -6.88 0.62 -24.86
C ASP A 269 -5.36 0.61 -24.95
N LYS A 270 -4.78 -0.41 -24.32
CA LYS A 270 -3.35 -0.66 -24.28
C LYS A 270 -3.10 -2.13 -24.55
N PRO A 271 -2.23 -2.47 -25.50
CA PRO A 271 -1.82 -3.85 -25.68
C PRO A 271 -0.98 -4.31 -24.48
N TYR A 272 -1.16 -5.56 -24.04
CA TYR A 272 -0.34 -6.19 -23.01
C TYR A 272 0.31 -7.43 -23.62
N LYS A 273 1.56 -7.28 -24.07
CA LYS A 273 2.30 -8.28 -24.84
C LYS A 273 3.41 -8.89 -24.00
N TYR A 274 3.65 -10.17 -24.19
CA TYR A 274 4.85 -10.81 -23.66
C TYR A 274 6.10 -10.26 -24.38
N PHE A 275 7.15 -9.95 -23.61
CA PHE A 275 8.44 -9.55 -24.18
C PHE A 275 9.29 -10.79 -24.41
N GLU A 276 9.63 -11.06 -25.66
CA GLU A 276 10.48 -12.20 -26.06
C GLU A 276 11.91 -11.96 -25.53
N ASP A 277 12.33 -12.75 -24.54
CA ASP A 277 13.64 -12.70 -23.91
C ASP A 277 14.17 -14.13 -23.72
N GLU A 278 15.41 -14.38 -24.11
CA GLU A 278 15.98 -15.75 -24.12
C GLU A 278 16.03 -16.38 -22.73
N GLU A 279 16.39 -15.60 -21.70
CA GLU A 279 16.43 -16.11 -20.33
C GLU A 279 15.01 -16.38 -19.81
N LYS A 280 14.06 -15.50 -20.17
CA LYS A 280 12.67 -15.66 -19.79
C LYS A 280 11.97 -16.83 -20.49
N GLU A 281 12.37 -17.14 -21.72
CA GLU A 281 11.88 -18.32 -22.44
C GLU A 281 12.24 -19.62 -21.69
N LYS A 282 13.42 -19.73 -21.10
CA LYS A 282 13.79 -20.89 -20.26
C LYS A 282 12.81 -21.08 -19.11
N GLU A 283 12.40 -19.99 -18.47
CA GLU A 283 11.39 -20.03 -17.40
C GLU A 283 10.00 -20.40 -17.95
N CYS A 284 9.63 -19.93 -19.15
CA CYS A 284 8.38 -20.29 -19.81
C CYS A 284 8.32 -21.80 -20.14
N PHE A 285 9.41 -22.39 -20.60
CA PHE A 285 9.50 -23.84 -20.82
C PHE A 285 9.42 -24.63 -19.52
N LYS A 286 10.04 -24.13 -18.45
CA LYS A 286 10.04 -24.79 -17.15
C LYS A 286 8.67 -24.71 -16.46
N TYR A 287 7.96 -23.60 -16.65
CA TYR A 287 6.66 -23.29 -16.02
C TYR A 287 5.62 -22.90 -17.06
N PRO A 288 5.20 -23.83 -17.95
CA PRO A 288 4.31 -23.51 -19.06
C PRO A 288 2.85 -23.27 -18.65
N LEU A 289 2.46 -23.73 -17.45
CA LEU A 289 1.07 -23.72 -16.99
C LEU A 289 0.93 -23.10 -15.60
N ILE A 290 -0.20 -22.45 -15.36
CA ILE A 290 -0.70 -22.08 -14.05
C ILE A 290 -1.17 -23.35 -13.33
N THR A 291 -0.89 -23.51 -12.05
CA THR A 291 -1.41 -24.64 -11.29
C THR A 291 -2.67 -24.23 -10.53
N TYR A 292 -3.78 -24.90 -10.76
CA TYR A 292 -5.00 -24.77 -9.96
C TYR A 292 -5.19 -26.01 -9.07
N SER A 293 -5.59 -25.80 -7.81
CA SER A 293 -5.90 -26.88 -6.88
C SER A 293 -7.00 -26.48 -5.90
N HIS A 294 -7.87 -27.43 -5.58
CA HIS A 294 -8.82 -27.30 -4.48
C HIS A 294 -8.23 -27.89 -3.21
N GLN A 295 -8.20 -27.09 -2.13
CA GLN A 295 -7.70 -27.49 -0.81
C GLN A 295 -8.62 -26.98 0.29
N TYR A 296 -8.98 -27.78 1.31
CA TYR A 296 -9.70 -27.25 2.45
C TYR A 296 -8.87 -26.20 3.20
N ASP A 297 -9.51 -25.22 3.82
CA ASP A 297 -8.85 -24.10 4.51
C ASP A 297 -7.67 -24.53 5.38
N LYS A 298 -7.84 -25.57 6.19
CA LYS A 298 -6.80 -26.09 7.09
C LYS A 298 -5.64 -26.77 6.35
N GLN A 299 -5.83 -27.18 5.10
CA GLN A 299 -4.83 -27.86 4.28
C GLN A 299 -4.02 -26.89 3.41
N ILE A 300 -4.49 -25.67 3.21
CA ILE A 300 -3.77 -24.66 2.39
C ILE A 300 -2.32 -24.48 2.85
N PRO A 301 -1.99 -24.31 4.15
CA PRO A 301 -0.60 -24.18 4.58
C PRO A 301 0.25 -25.43 4.31
N TRP A 302 -0.35 -26.62 4.39
CA TRP A 302 0.33 -27.87 4.05
C TRP A 302 0.63 -27.96 2.56
N PHE A 303 -0.33 -27.61 1.70
CA PHE A 303 -0.15 -27.61 0.25
C PHE A 303 0.93 -26.61 -0.17
N ILE A 304 0.95 -25.41 0.40
CA ILE A 304 1.99 -24.41 0.14
C ILE A 304 3.37 -24.94 0.55
N ASP A 305 3.51 -25.51 1.75
CA ASP A 305 4.75 -26.13 2.25
C ASP A 305 5.23 -27.22 1.30
N LYS A 306 4.34 -28.13 0.86
CA LYS A 306 4.65 -29.18 -0.09
C LYS A 306 5.19 -28.59 -1.39
N LYS A 307 4.51 -27.59 -1.96
CA LYS A 307 4.93 -26.97 -3.22
C LYS A 307 6.23 -26.19 -3.09
N ILE A 308 6.47 -25.48 -1.98
CA ILE A 308 7.76 -24.81 -1.76
C ILE A 308 8.90 -25.84 -1.69
N LYS A 309 8.71 -26.99 -1.06
CA LYS A 309 9.71 -28.07 -1.00
C LYS A 309 9.98 -28.70 -2.37
N GLU A 310 8.93 -28.90 -3.20
CA GLU A 310 9.08 -29.32 -4.58
C GLU A 310 9.91 -28.29 -5.37
N LEU A 311 9.61 -26.99 -5.22
CA LEU A 311 10.37 -25.92 -5.87
C LEU A 311 11.83 -25.87 -5.40
N LEU A 312 12.13 -26.09 -4.12
CA LEU A 312 13.50 -26.18 -3.62
C LEU A 312 14.32 -27.29 -4.27
N SER A 313 13.67 -28.40 -4.61
CA SER A 313 14.35 -29.51 -5.32
C SER A 313 14.59 -29.22 -6.81
N LEU A 314 13.75 -28.36 -7.41
CA LEU A 314 13.81 -28.01 -8.83
C LEU A 314 14.68 -26.79 -9.11
N GLU A 315 14.75 -25.82 -8.18
CA GLU A 315 15.46 -24.56 -8.34
C GLU A 315 16.87 -24.66 -7.78
N LYS A 316 17.87 -24.38 -8.63
CA LYS A 316 19.28 -24.31 -8.21
C LYS A 316 19.67 -22.98 -7.60
N ARG A 317 18.84 -21.94 -7.77
CA ARG A 317 19.04 -20.58 -7.28
C ARG A 317 18.08 -20.24 -6.14
N SER A 318 18.41 -19.23 -5.36
CA SER A 318 17.46 -18.67 -4.40
C SER A 318 16.28 -18.05 -5.14
N PHE A 319 15.07 -18.18 -4.58
CA PHE A 319 13.84 -17.64 -5.14
C PHE A 319 12.99 -16.99 -4.06
N SER A 320 12.08 -16.15 -4.48
CA SER A 320 11.11 -15.45 -3.63
C SER A 320 9.72 -16.05 -3.75
N VAL A 321 8.97 -16.03 -2.64
CA VAL A 321 7.59 -16.51 -2.57
C VAL A 321 6.67 -15.40 -2.10
N LEU A 322 5.54 -15.21 -2.79
CA LEU A 322 4.48 -14.30 -2.38
C LEU A 322 3.18 -15.08 -2.19
N ILE A 323 2.60 -14.95 -1.00
CA ILE A 323 1.31 -15.54 -0.66
C ILE A 323 0.28 -14.41 -0.58
N ILE A 324 -0.73 -14.47 -1.43
CA ILE A 324 -1.80 -13.48 -1.51
C ILE A 324 -3.09 -14.11 -1.01
N SER A 325 -3.67 -13.54 0.06
CA SER A 325 -4.94 -13.98 0.63
C SER A 325 -5.96 -12.85 0.56
N PRO A 326 -7.25 -13.13 0.33
CA PRO A 326 -8.29 -12.10 0.34
C PRO A 326 -8.41 -11.35 1.68
N LEU A 327 -8.21 -12.04 2.79
CA LEU A 327 -8.37 -11.50 4.14
C LEU A 327 -7.08 -11.60 4.96
N LYS A 328 -6.82 -10.57 5.77
CA LYS A 328 -5.68 -10.55 6.70
C LYS A 328 -5.62 -11.76 7.63
N LYS A 329 -6.78 -12.21 8.15
CA LYS A 329 -6.86 -13.40 9.02
C LYS A 329 -6.37 -14.67 8.33
N GLN A 330 -6.61 -14.82 7.03
CA GLN A 330 -6.16 -15.97 6.24
C GLN A 330 -4.64 -15.90 6.03
N SER A 331 -4.12 -14.74 5.63
CA SER A 331 -2.67 -14.49 5.52
C SER A 331 -1.96 -14.78 6.85
N TYR A 332 -2.48 -14.29 7.97
CA TYR A 332 -1.94 -14.54 9.30
C TYR A 332 -1.95 -16.05 9.66
N PHE A 333 -3.08 -16.73 9.44
CA PHE A 333 -3.20 -18.17 9.68
C PHE A 333 -2.18 -18.98 8.89
N ILE A 334 -2.01 -18.68 7.60
CA ILE A 334 -1.04 -19.37 6.73
C ILE A 334 0.38 -19.11 7.23
N SER A 335 0.72 -17.86 7.54
CA SER A 335 2.05 -17.47 8.00
C SER A 335 2.45 -18.16 9.30
N THR A 336 1.57 -18.17 10.30
CA THR A 336 1.84 -18.83 11.59
C THR A 336 2.02 -20.35 11.44
N ASN A 337 1.25 -20.99 10.55
CA ASN A 337 1.42 -22.42 10.25
C ASN A 337 2.75 -22.72 9.52
N LEU A 338 3.18 -21.85 8.60
CA LEU A 338 4.48 -22.01 7.94
C LEU A 338 5.64 -21.78 8.93
N MET A 339 5.52 -20.79 9.82
CA MET A 339 6.52 -20.58 10.89
C MET A 339 6.67 -21.82 11.79
N SER A 340 5.55 -22.49 12.14
CA SER A 340 5.61 -23.74 12.93
C SER A 340 6.29 -24.89 12.20
N LYS A 341 6.43 -24.82 10.87
CA LYS A 341 7.14 -25.78 10.01
C LYS A 341 8.61 -25.42 9.77
N GLY A 342 9.09 -24.32 10.38
CA GLY A 342 10.51 -23.94 10.35
C GLY A 342 10.86 -22.80 9.38
N TYR A 343 9.90 -22.21 8.67
CA TYR A 343 10.13 -21.00 7.89
C TYR A 343 10.38 -19.81 8.80
N GLN A 344 11.52 -19.12 8.66
CA GLN A 344 11.93 -18.02 9.55
C GLN A 344 11.87 -16.65 8.88
N ASN A 345 12.00 -16.60 7.56
CA ASN A 345 12.02 -15.36 6.79
C ASN A 345 10.64 -15.09 6.17
N ILE A 346 9.63 -14.93 7.03
CA ILE A 346 8.26 -14.60 6.61
C ILE A 346 7.93 -13.18 7.05
N ASP A 347 7.75 -12.28 6.06
CA ASP A 347 7.15 -10.97 6.26
C ASP A 347 5.62 -11.11 6.09
N TYR A 348 4.86 -10.84 7.14
CA TYR A 348 3.41 -10.95 7.13
C TYR A 348 2.74 -9.74 7.77
N ILE A 349 1.49 -9.48 7.36
CA ILE A 349 0.70 -8.38 7.91
C ILE A 349 0.13 -8.81 9.25
N GLU A 350 0.55 -8.16 10.33
CA GLU A 350 -0.08 -8.30 11.63
C GLU A 350 -1.54 -7.85 11.60
N LYS A 351 -2.34 -8.32 12.59
CA LYS A 351 -3.74 -7.88 12.73
C LYS A 351 -3.79 -6.36 12.83
N ASP A 352 -4.33 -5.71 11.82
CA ASP A 352 -4.53 -4.26 11.79
C ASP A 352 -5.53 -3.86 12.85
N LYS A 353 -5.10 -3.07 13.79
CA LYS A 353 -6.00 -2.34 14.67
C LYS A 353 -6.42 -1.08 13.92
N LYS A 354 -7.58 -1.15 13.21
CA LYS A 354 -8.14 -0.02 12.44
C LYS A 354 -8.34 1.23 13.29
N GLU A 355 -8.53 1.06 14.59
CA GLU A 355 -8.71 2.12 15.56
C GLU A 355 -7.39 2.44 16.28
N PHE A 356 -7.28 3.66 16.78
CA PHE A 356 -6.17 3.98 17.67
C PHE A 356 -6.37 3.28 19.02
N ASN A 357 -5.27 2.97 19.67
CA ASN A 357 -5.26 2.26 20.94
C ASN A 357 -4.36 2.98 21.95
N ILE A 358 -4.37 2.52 23.20
CA ILE A 358 -3.60 3.14 24.28
C ILE A 358 -2.09 3.18 23.98
N ILE A 359 -1.56 2.18 23.25
CA ILE A 359 -0.15 2.14 22.88
C ILE A 359 0.23 3.32 21.98
N ASP A 360 -0.66 3.71 21.08
CA ASP A 360 -0.43 4.88 20.23
C ASP A 360 -0.21 6.14 21.07
N GLY A 361 -1.01 6.34 22.13
CA GLY A 361 -0.85 7.46 23.06
C GLY A 361 0.42 7.34 23.92
N ILE A 362 0.70 6.16 24.44
CA ILE A 362 1.91 5.89 25.23
C ILE A 362 3.18 6.15 24.41
N LYS A 363 3.21 5.77 23.12
CA LYS A 363 4.35 6.06 22.24
C LYS A 363 4.61 7.57 22.12
N LEU A 364 3.57 8.38 21.93
CA LEU A 364 3.70 9.84 21.90
C LEU A 364 4.21 10.39 23.23
N LEU A 365 3.70 9.89 24.36
CA LEU A 365 4.13 10.33 25.71
C LEU A 365 5.55 9.85 26.07
N LEU A 366 6.05 8.79 25.45
CA LEU A 366 7.45 8.37 25.60
C LEU A 366 8.42 9.31 24.86
N GLU A 367 7.97 9.95 23.77
CA GLU A 367 8.73 10.97 23.05
C GLU A 367 8.65 12.33 23.76
N ASP A 368 7.45 12.76 24.14
CA ASP A 368 7.18 13.98 24.88
C ASP A 368 6.10 13.74 25.95
N LYS A 369 6.49 13.79 27.23
CA LYS A 369 5.58 13.60 28.39
C LYS A 369 4.44 14.61 28.46
N ASN A 370 4.54 15.73 27.75
CA ASN A 370 3.55 16.80 27.70
C ASN A 370 2.74 16.78 26.39
N ASP A 371 2.92 15.75 25.54
CA ASP A 371 2.22 15.64 24.27
C ASP A 371 0.71 15.59 24.46
N VAL A 372 0.01 16.61 23.94
CA VAL A 372 -1.44 16.79 24.14
C VAL A 372 -2.25 15.70 23.45
N LEU A 373 -1.80 15.23 22.26
CA LEU A 373 -2.46 14.15 21.54
C LEU A 373 -2.24 12.80 22.25
N GLY A 374 -1.05 12.58 22.78
CA GLY A 374 -0.74 11.40 23.59
C GLY A 374 -1.66 11.32 24.82
N TRP A 375 -1.84 12.41 25.54
CA TRP A 375 -2.77 12.48 26.66
C TRP A 375 -4.24 12.31 26.22
N ARG A 376 -4.65 12.87 25.07
CA ARG A 376 -6.00 12.64 24.52
C ARG A 376 -6.27 11.16 24.26
N ILE A 377 -5.32 10.47 23.62
CA ILE A 377 -5.46 9.06 23.31
C ILE A 377 -5.55 8.24 24.60
N VAL A 378 -4.62 8.45 25.54
CA VAL A 378 -4.61 7.71 26.81
C VAL A 378 -5.89 7.97 27.61
N SER A 379 -6.38 9.22 27.67
CA SER A 379 -7.61 9.59 28.39
C SER A 379 -8.83 8.78 27.96
N LYS A 380 -8.95 8.40 26.67
CA LYS A 380 -10.02 7.52 26.18
C LYS A 380 -10.09 6.19 26.93
N PHE A 381 -8.95 5.66 27.35
CA PHE A 381 -8.83 4.33 27.94
C PHE A 381 -8.81 4.33 29.47
N ILE A 382 -8.51 5.46 30.09
CA ILE A 382 -8.42 5.56 31.56
C ILE A 382 -9.63 6.29 32.20
N LEU A 383 -10.41 7.04 31.41
CA LEU A 383 -11.57 7.77 31.92
C LEU A 383 -12.88 7.06 31.52
N PRO A 384 -13.92 7.14 32.39
CA PRO A 384 -15.30 6.89 31.96
C PRO A 384 -15.70 7.85 30.84
N GLU A 385 -16.59 7.42 29.95
CA GLU A 385 -17.02 8.21 28.78
C GLU A 385 -17.55 9.60 29.16
N LYS A 386 -18.35 9.69 30.25
CA LYS A 386 -18.88 10.97 30.76
C LYS A 386 -17.76 11.96 31.11
N ASP A 387 -16.70 11.48 31.76
CA ASP A 387 -15.58 12.32 32.18
C ASP A 387 -14.70 12.70 30.99
N LEU A 388 -14.55 11.80 30.01
CA LEU A 388 -13.89 12.12 28.74
C LEU A 388 -14.63 13.22 27.97
N ILE A 389 -15.96 13.14 27.86
CA ILE A 389 -16.79 14.18 27.22
C ILE A 389 -16.61 15.53 27.93
N ALA A 390 -16.67 15.54 29.27
CA ALA A 390 -16.48 16.77 30.09
C ALA A 390 -15.09 17.37 29.83
N LEU A 391 -14.05 16.55 29.83
CA LEU A 391 -12.68 16.97 29.55
C LEU A 391 -12.57 17.57 28.14
N LEU A 392 -13.12 16.91 27.13
CA LEU A 392 -13.05 17.37 25.73
C LEU A 392 -13.83 18.67 25.50
N LYS A 393 -15.02 18.84 26.11
CA LYS A 393 -15.79 20.08 26.08
C LYS A 393 -15.04 21.23 26.76
N THR A 394 -14.36 20.95 27.86
CA THR A 394 -13.51 21.94 28.57
C THR A 394 -12.36 22.39 27.65
N THR A 395 -11.68 21.50 26.97
CA THR A 395 -10.59 21.84 26.03
C THR A 395 -11.10 22.53 24.76
N ASP A 396 -12.33 22.29 24.37
CA ASP A 396 -12.94 22.97 23.23
C ASP A 396 -13.33 24.42 23.56
N SER A 397 -13.84 24.65 24.76
CA SER A 397 -14.19 25.99 25.26
C SER A 397 -12.96 26.82 25.69
N ASN A 398 -11.90 26.13 26.18
CA ASN A 398 -10.67 26.77 26.67
C ASN A 398 -9.45 26.08 26.04
N PRO A 399 -9.10 26.40 24.78
CA PRO A 399 -7.99 25.74 24.08
C PRO A 399 -6.60 26.04 24.68
N GLU A 400 -6.47 27.01 25.56
CA GLU A 400 -5.22 27.29 26.31
C GLU A 400 -4.91 26.21 27.36
N LYS A 401 -5.95 25.51 27.89
CA LYS A 401 -5.77 24.47 28.90
C LYS A 401 -5.36 23.14 28.23
N LYS A 402 -4.24 22.59 28.69
CA LYS A 402 -3.79 21.28 28.26
C LYS A 402 -4.55 20.16 28.98
N ILE A 403 -4.76 19.03 28.34
CA ILE A 403 -5.44 17.84 28.90
C ILE A 403 -4.80 17.42 30.23
N ILE A 404 -3.48 17.42 30.33
CA ILE A 404 -2.75 17.05 31.56
C ILE A 404 -3.07 17.97 32.75
N GLU A 405 -3.47 19.20 32.52
CA GLU A 405 -3.81 20.16 33.59
C GLU A 405 -5.23 19.93 34.15
N ILE A 406 -6.08 19.22 33.39
CA ILE A 406 -7.46 18.92 33.75
C ILE A 406 -7.56 17.55 34.42
N LEU A 407 -6.68 16.59 34.04
CA LEU A 407 -6.65 15.25 34.60
C LEU A 407 -6.32 15.24 36.10
N SER A 408 -6.89 14.28 36.84
CA SER A 408 -6.55 14.06 38.24
C SER A 408 -5.08 13.67 38.41
N LYS A 409 -4.48 14.06 39.55
CA LYS A 409 -3.09 13.68 39.89
C LYS A 409 -2.89 12.17 39.92
N ASN A 410 -3.90 11.40 40.30
CA ASN A 410 -3.82 9.94 40.33
C ASN A 410 -3.67 9.37 38.91
N HIS A 411 -4.52 9.78 37.96
CA HIS A 411 -4.42 9.33 36.57
C HIS A 411 -3.06 9.68 35.94
N ILE A 412 -2.57 10.90 36.21
CA ILE A 412 -1.25 11.33 35.70
C ILE A 412 -0.13 10.47 36.30
N ASN A 413 -0.17 10.17 37.59
CA ASN A 413 0.85 9.38 38.26
C ASN A 413 0.87 7.93 37.76
N ASP A 414 -0.29 7.30 37.52
CA ASP A 414 -0.38 5.96 36.99
C ASP A 414 0.20 5.86 35.58
N VAL A 415 -0.12 6.81 34.70
CA VAL A 415 0.48 6.86 33.38
C VAL A 415 2.00 7.09 33.45
N LYS A 416 2.48 7.98 34.33
CA LYS A 416 3.92 8.21 34.52
C LYS A 416 4.67 6.97 35.01
N LYS A 417 4.07 6.13 35.87
CA LYS A 417 4.64 4.84 36.30
C LYS A 417 4.82 3.91 35.12
N VAL A 418 3.80 3.79 34.22
CA VAL A 418 3.88 2.99 32.99
C VAL A 418 5.00 3.49 32.08
N LEU A 419 5.10 4.82 31.86
CA LEU A 419 6.16 5.40 31.03
C LEU A 419 7.56 5.11 31.60
N SER A 420 7.69 5.18 32.93
CA SER A 420 8.95 4.85 33.60
C SER A 420 9.33 3.40 33.41
N LEU A 421 8.40 2.46 33.60
CA LEU A 421 8.59 1.03 33.39
C LEU A 421 9.04 0.72 31.96
N LEU A 422 8.35 1.31 30.95
CA LEU A 422 8.70 1.11 29.55
C LEU A 422 10.09 1.66 29.20
N ASN A 423 10.50 2.78 29.82
CA ASN A 423 11.84 3.31 29.67
C ASN A 423 12.91 2.40 30.29
N TYR A 424 12.62 1.73 31.42
CA TYR A 424 13.52 0.72 32.01
C TYR A 424 13.69 -0.48 31.07
N LEU A 425 12.58 -1.00 30.51
CA LEU A 425 12.61 -2.11 29.54
C LEU A 425 13.39 -1.74 28.28
N ARG A 426 13.18 -0.54 27.72
CA ARG A 426 13.97 -0.05 26.56
C ARG A 426 15.47 0.01 26.84
N LYS A 427 15.86 0.35 28.08
CA LYS A 427 17.27 0.39 28.50
C LYS A 427 17.82 -0.98 28.94
N LYS A 428 17.08 -2.08 28.71
CA LYS A 428 17.40 -3.46 29.12
C LYS A 428 17.72 -3.59 30.61
N LYS A 429 17.10 -2.76 31.45
CA LYS A 429 17.21 -2.87 32.90
C LYS A 429 16.24 -3.93 33.42
N PRO A 430 16.62 -4.72 34.42
CA PRO A 430 15.73 -5.69 35.03
C PRO A 430 14.52 -4.98 35.65
N VAL A 431 13.32 -5.51 35.39
CA VAL A 431 12.05 -5.04 35.95
C VAL A 431 11.48 -6.19 36.79
N ASP A 432 11.09 -5.88 38.00
CA ASP A 432 10.43 -6.85 38.87
C ASP A 432 9.04 -7.20 38.30
N LYS A 433 8.76 -8.48 38.24
CA LYS A 433 7.51 -9.00 37.68
C LYS A 433 6.31 -8.61 38.56
N GLU A 434 6.50 -8.49 39.87
CA GLU A 434 5.46 -8.08 40.81
C GLU A 434 5.11 -6.59 40.63
N ASP A 435 6.10 -5.72 40.49
CA ASP A 435 5.89 -4.29 40.18
C ASP A 435 5.18 -4.10 38.83
N PHE A 436 5.51 -4.94 37.84
CA PHE A 436 4.85 -4.95 36.55
C PHE A 436 3.36 -5.33 36.65
N ASP A 437 3.04 -6.42 37.38
CA ASP A 437 1.66 -6.91 37.53
C ASP A 437 0.81 -5.95 38.37
N ILE A 438 1.40 -5.27 39.39
CA ILE A 438 0.70 -4.26 40.22
C ILE A 438 0.34 -3.04 39.39
N ILE A 439 1.28 -2.51 38.60
CA ILE A 439 1.06 -1.35 37.74
C ILE A 439 0.01 -1.64 36.67
N ILE A 440 0.06 -2.85 36.11
CA ILE A 440 -0.90 -3.32 35.12
C ILE A 440 -2.32 -3.46 35.73
N LYS A 441 -2.44 -4.02 36.94
CA LYS A 441 -3.73 -4.12 37.64
C LYS A 441 -4.30 -2.75 38.04
N SER A 442 -3.45 -1.78 38.39
CA SER A 442 -3.88 -0.44 38.80
C SER A 442 -4.53 0.37 37.67
N LEU A 443 -4.22 0.06 36.42
CA LEU A 443 -4.73 0.76 35.25
C LEU A 443 -6.17 0.40 34.87
N LYS A 444 -6.80 -0.62 35.47
CA LYS A 444 -8.22 -1.07 35.23
C LYS A 444 -8.65 -1.09 33.77
N ILE A 445 -7.80 -1.57 32.86
CA ILE A 445 -8.01 -1.43 31.42
C ILE A 445 -8.27 -2.80 30.79
N ASP A 446 -9.40 -2.96 30.09
CA ASP A 446 -9.66 -4.14 29.23
C ASP A 446 -8.63 -4.27 28.09
N SER A 447 -7.92 -3.21 27.76
CA SER A 447 -6.83 -3.14 26.78
C SER A 447 -5.46 -3.62 27.29
N LEU A 448 -5.39 -4.14 28.50
CA LEU A 448 -4.19 -4.69 29.15
C LEU A 448 -3.53 -5.81 28.35
N ASN A 449 -4.34 -6.64 27.67
CA ASN A 449 -3.81 -7.71 26.81
C ASN A 449 -2.99 -7.16 25.64
N VAL A 450 -3.33 -6.00 25.12
CA VAL A 450 -2.59 -5.34 24.01
C VAL A 450 -1.26 -4.80 24.50
N LEU A 451 -1.21 -4.23 25.69
CA LEU A 451 0.04 -3.75 26.31
C LEU A 451 0.93 -4.93 26.69
N LYS A 452 0.34 -6.00 27.22
CA LYS A 452 1.02 -7.27 27.52
C LYS A 452 1.60 -7.90 26.26
N GLU A 453 0.83 -8.03 25.18
CA GLU A 453 1.33 -8.58 23.91
C GLU A 453 2.48 -7.74 23.34
N TYR A 454 2.38 -6.41 23.39
CA TYR A 454 3.45 -5.52 22.93
C TYR A 454 4.74 -5.71 23.73
N LEU A 455 4.64 -5.76 25.06
CA LEU A 455 5.78 -5.93 25.96
C LEU A 455 6.37 -7.35 25.91
N LEU A 456 5.54 -8.38 25.76
CA LEU A 456 5.97 -9.77 25.64
C LEU A 456 6.60 -10.07 24.27
N ASN A 457 6.13 -9.43 23.20
CA ASN A 457 6.72 -9.58 21.86
C ASN A 457 8.10 -8.92 21.76
N GLU A 458 8.39 -7.83 22.47
CA GLU A 458 9.75 -7.28 22.56
C GLU A 458 10.69 -8.18 23.39
N ILE A 459 10.17 -8.99 24.31
CA ILE A 459 10.96 -9.89 25.19
C ILE A 459 11.14 -11.29 24.58
N ASN A 460 10.16 -11.80 23.84
CA ASN A 460 10.10 -13.18 23.34
C ASN A 460 10.68 -13.41 21.94
N SER A 461 11.41 -12.47 21.36
CA SER A 461 12.00 -12.62 20.01
C SER A 461 13.11 -13.68 19.87
N SER A 462 13.30 -14.58 20.86
CA SER A 462 14.46 -15.49 20.92
C SER A 462 14.19 -16.99 21.02
N GLN A 463 12.96 -17.49 20.81
CA GLN A 463 12.71 -18.95 20.80
C GLN A 463 12.19 -19.45 19.45
N PHE A 464 13.12 -19.81 18.55
CA PHE A 464 12.82 -20.49 17.29
C PHE A 464 13.19 -21.98 17.34
N LYS A 465 12.26 -22.83 16.86
CA LYS A 465 12.53 -24.26 16.65
C LYS A 465 13.57 -24.45 15.51
N ILE A 466 14.43 -25.43 15.68
CA ILE A 466 15.45 -25.80 14.69
C ILE A 466 14.76 -26.46 13.49
N GLY A 467 14.69 -25.76 12.35
CA GLY A 467 14.17 -26.26 11.06
C GLY A 467 15.30 -26.38 10.02
N ASP A 468 15.00 -26.96 8.86
CA ASP A 468 15.92 -27.13 7.74
C ASP A 468 16.56 -25.78 7.33
N PRO A 469 17.90 -25.68 7.24
CA PRO A 469 18.59 -24.45 6.87
C PRO A 469 18.18 -23.86 5.51
N ALA A 470 17.82 -24.69 4.54
CA ALA A 470 17.38 -24.24 3.22
C ALA A 470 16.01 -23.54 3.27
N ILE A 471 15.07 -24.07 4.06
CA ILE A 471 13.72 -23.51 4.25
C ILE A 471 13.77 -22.18 4.99
N ARG A 472 14.70 -22.02 5.96
CA ARG A 472 14.84 -20.80 6.76
C ARG A 472 15.17 -19.56 5.94
N LYS A 473 15.89 -19.74 4.83
CA LYS A 473 16.43 -18.63 4.01
C LYS A 473 15.47 -18.12 2.95
N ILE A 474 14.40 -18.87 2.60
CA ILE A 474 13.47 -18.47 1.55
C ILE A 474 12.74 -17.19 1.99
N PRO A 475 12.85 -16.08 1.25
CA PRO A 475 12.07 -14.89 1.52
C PRO A 475 10.61 -15.13 1.12
N ILE A 476 9.73 -15.18 2.12
CA ILE A 476 8.29 -15.34 1.94
C ILE A 476 7.62 -14.04 2.37
N LYS A 477 6.79 -13.47 1.51
CA LYS A 477 5.89 -12.39 1.87
C LYS A 477 4.46 -12.89 1.84
N SER A 478 3.74 -12.74 2.95
CA SER A 478 2.32 -13.11 3.04
C SER A 478 1.48 -11.86 3.27
N THR A 479 0.50 -11.62 2.38
CA THR A 479 -0.18 -10.33 2.32
C THR A 479 -1.61 -10.43 1.78
N THR A 480 -2.34 -9.31 1.75
CA THR A 480 -3.64 -9.22 1.07
C THR A 480 -3.48 -8.73 -0.36
N ILE A 481 -4.56 -8.86 -1.16
CA ILE A 481 -4.59 -8.39 -2.55
C ILE A 481 -4.17 -6.92 -2.63
N GLN A 482 -4.77 -6.04 -1.82
CA GLN A 482 -4.47 -4.61 -1.82
C GLN A 482 -3.02 -4.31 -1.43
N SER A 483 -2.49 -5.05 -0.46
CA SER A 483 -1.11 -4.85 0.00
C SER A 483 -0.07 -5.56 -0.87
N SER A 484 -0.49 -6.40 -1.83
CA SER A 484 0.40 -7.03 -2.81
C SER A 484 0.79 -6.10 -3.96
N LYS A 485 0.13 -4.95 -4.08
CA LYS A 485 0.42 -3.98 -5.13
C LYS A 485 1.85 -3.48 -5.03
N GLY A 486 2.52 -3.39 -6.18
CA GLY A 486 3.95 -3.05 -6.26
C GLY A 486 4.90 -4.23 -6.02
N LEU A 487 4.45 -5.29 -5.33
CA LEU A 487 5.26 -6.48 -5.09
C LEU A 487 5.33 -7.37 -6.32
N ALA A 488 6.36 -8.23 -6.36
CA ALA A 488 6.48 -9.32 -7.32
C ALA A 488 7.37 -10.42 -6.73
N ALA A 489 7.09 -11.68 -7.05
CA ALA A 489 7.89 -12.82 -6.60
C ALA A 489 8.03 -13.86 -7.71
N ASP A 490 9.05 -14.72 -7.58
CA ASP A 490 9.27 -15.79 -8.55
C ASP A 490 8.09 -16.78 -8.53
N PHE A 491 7.57 -17.09 -7.34
CA PHE A 491 6.43 -17.98 -7.14
C PHE A 491 5.34 -17.29 -6.34
N VAL A 492 4.11 -17.31 -6.88
CA VAL A 492 2.96 -16.66 -6.24
C VAL A 492 1.88 -17.69 -5.94
N PHE A 493 1.37 -17.67 -4.71
CA PHE A 493 0.25 -18.46 -4.25
C PHE A 493 -0.93 -17.53 -3.98
N ILE A 494 -1.99 -17.62 -4.79
CA ILE A 494 -3.27 -16.95 -4.52
C ILE A 494 -4.15 -17.96 -3.80
N THR A 495 -4.45 -17.70 -2.52
CA THR A 495 -5.21 -18.60 -1.66
C THR A 495 -6.67 -18.17 -1.54
N HIS A 496 -7.55 -19.11 -1.20
CA HIS A 496 -8.99 -18.85 -1.09
C HIS A 496 -9.52 -18.19 -2.37
N PHE A 497 -9.09 -18.74 -3.51
CA PHE A 497 -9.49 -18.28 -4.83
C PHE A 497 -10.93 -18.74 -5.13
N ASP A 498 -11.87 -18.16 -4.41
CA ASP A 498 -13.29 -18.51 -4.44
C ASP A 498 -14.13 -17.29 -4.80
N ASN A 499 -15.27 -17.51 -5.43
CA ASN A 499 -16.22 -16.45 -5.76
C ASN A 499 -16.66 -15.65 -4.53
N SER A 500 -16.76 -16.30 -3.35
CA SER A 500 -17.11 -15.64 -2.08
C SER A 500 -16.15 -14.53 -1.67
N TYR A 501 -14.89 -14.62 -2.08
CA TYR A 501 -13.84 -13.64 -1.73
C TYR A 501 -13.45 -12.71 -2.88
N PHE A 502 -13.50 -13.20 -4.12
CA PHE A 502 -13.06 -12.44 -5.30
C PHE A 502 -14.20 -11.67 -5.98
N ILE A 503 -15.47 -11.98 -5.69
CA ILE A 503 -16.63 -11.25 -6.19
C ILE A 503 -17.33 -10.63 -4.99
N ARG A 504 -17.37 -9.30 -4.92
CA ARG A 504 -17.89 -8.55 -3.77
C ARG A 504 -19.40 -8.59 -3.67
N ASN A 505 -20.10 -8.61 -4.82
CA ASN A 505 -21.55 -8.64 -4.84
C ASN A 505 -22.09 -9.89 -4.09
N LYS A 506 -23.23 -9.75 -3.41
CA LYS A 506 -23.94 -10.89 -2.79
C LYS A 506 -24.33 -11.90 -3.85
N ASP A 507 -24.85 -11.42 -4.97
CA ASP A 507 -25.04 -12.24 -6.18
C ASP A 507 -23.70 -12.38 -6.91
N LYS A 508 -23.12 -13.58 -6.86
CA LYS A 508 -21.82 -13.89 -7.43
C LYS A 508 -21.80 -13.95 -8.96
N SER A 509 -22.96 -13.80 -9.62
CA SER A 509 -23.04 -13.63 -11.06
C SER A 509 -22.74 -12.19 -11.50
N ILE A 510 -22.85 -11.22 -10.58
CA ILE A 510 -22.60 -9.78 -10.85
C ILE A 510 -21.15 -9.46 -10.48
N ILE A 511 -20.34 -9.28 -11.51
CA ILE A 511 -18.91 -8.96 -11.39
C ILE A 511 -18.71 -7.47 -11.63
N SER A 512 -17.94 -6.81 -10.76
CA SER A 512 -17.55 -5.41 -10.91
C SER A 512 -16.17 -5.26 -11.56
N ASP A 513 -15.90 -4.10 -12.14
CA ASP A 513 -14.56 -3.74 -12.64
C ASP A 513 -13.49 -3.87 -11.54
N HIS A 514 -13.87 -3.54 -10.28
CA HIS A 514 -12.98 -3.68 -9.13
C HIS A 514 -12.60 -5.14 -8.83
N ASP A 515 -13.53 -6.10 -8.99
CA ASP A 515 -13.25 -7.52 -8.79
C ASP A 515 -12.26 -8.01 -9.85
N ILE A 516 -12.42 -7.55 -11.10
CA ILE A 516 -11.50 -7.85 -12.20
C ILE A 516 -10.12 -7.27 -11.92
N CYS A 517 -10.03 -6.01 -11.53
CA CYS A 517 -8.77 -5.35 -11.17
C CYS A 517 -8.04 -6.07 -10.01
N ASN A 518 -8.77 -6.49 -8.96
CA ASN A 518 -8.21 -7.28 -7.86
C ASN A 518 -7.55 -8.57 -8.36
N PHE A 519 -8.22 -9.27 -9.27
CA PHE A 519 -7.68 -10.52 -9.81
C PHE A 519 -6.49 -10.27 -10.74
N LEU A 520 -6.58 -9.28 -11.65
CA LEU A 520 -5.48 -8.89 -12.53
C LEU A 520 -4.23 -8.47 -11.74
N VAL A 521 -4.41 -7.66 -10.68
CA VAL A 521 -3.30 -7.31 -9.79
C VAL A 521 -2.67 -8.56 -9.19
N SER A 522 -3.48 -9.49 -8.67
CA SER A 522 -2.97 -10.68 -7.98
C SER A 522 -2.14 -11.57 -8.91
N ILE A 523 -2.63 -11.91 -10.10
CA ILE A 523 -1.91 -12.80 -11.03
C ILE A 523 -0.65 -12.16 -11.60
N THR A 524 -0.66 -10.85 -11.84
CA THR A 524 0.47 -10.12 -12.43
C THR A 524 1.61 -9.82 -11.43
N ARG A 525 1.48 -10.27 -10.18
CA ARG A 525 2.61 -10.30 -9.21
C ARG A 525 3.60 -11.42 -9.51
N THR A 526 3.21 -12.38 -10.36
CA THR A 526 3.98 -13.59 -10.66
C THR A 526 5.07 -13.31 -11.68
N LYS A 527 6.29 -13.74 -11.38
CA LYS A 527 7.40 -13.75 -12.35
C LYS A 527 7.44 -15.08 -13.12
N ASN A 528 7.44 -16.22 -12.44
CA ASN A 528 7.67 -17.53 -13.04
C ASN A 528 6.44 -18.43 -12.98
N LYS A 529 5.96 -18.83 -11.79
CA LYS A 529 4.83 -19.76 -11.67
C LYS A 529 3.78 -19.26 -10.70
N LEU A 530 2.52 -19.40 -11.09
CA LEU A 530 1.32 -19.06 -10.32
C LEU A 530 0.62 -20.33 -9.83
N PHE A 531 0.23 -20.32 -8.56
CA PHE A 531 -0.63 -21.31 -7.92
C PHE A 531 -1.94 -20.65 -7.50
N LEU A 532 -3.06 -21.13 -8.04
CA LEU A 532 -4.41 -20.72 -7.65
C LEU A 532 -5.00 -21.81 -6.75
N ILE A 533 -5.33 -21.46 -5.51
CA ILE A 533 -5.80 -22.40 -4.49
C ILE A 533 -7.21 -22.00 -4.06
N SER A 534 -8.21 -22.78 -4.46
CA SER A 534 -9.60 -22.63 -4.01
C SER A 534 -9.83 -23.38 -2.70
N SER A 535 -10.70 -22.84 -1.84
CA SER A 535 -11.19 -23.51 -0.63
C SER A 535 -12.62 -24.01 -0.78
N SER A 536 -13.34 -23.56 -1.80
CA SER A 536 -14.67 -24.04 -2.20
C SER A 536 -14.59 -25.13 -3.25
N LYS A 537 -15.58 -26.02 -3.27
CA LYS A 537 -15.75 -27.01 -4.33
C LYS A 537 -16.25 -26.40 -5.65
N ASP A 538 -16.87 -25.23 -5.56
CA ASP A 538 -17.38 -24.53 -6.74
C ASP A 538 -16.22 -23.97 -7.56
N GLU A 539 -16.24 -24.23 -8.85
CA GLU A 539 -15.21 -23.70 -9.75
C GLU A 539 -15.29 -22.17 -9.80
N PRO A 540 -14.17 -21.46 -9.50
CA PRO A 540 -14.14 -20.00 -9.49
C PRO A 540 -14.47 -19.40 -10.88
N THR A 541 -15.26 -18.33 -10.88
CA THR A 541 -15.66 -17.67 -12.13
C THR A 541 -14.48 -17.16 -12.93
N PHE A 542 -13.49 -16.57 -12.28
CA PHE A 542 -12.29 -16.10 -12.98
C PHE A 542 -11.41 -17.22 -13.54
N LEU A 543 -11.47 -18.45 -12.99
CA LEU A 543 -10.80 -19.60 -13.61
C LEU A 543 -11.42 -19.93 -14.96
N LYS A 544 -12.76 -19.85 -15.07
CA LYS A 544 -13.49 -20.07 -16.35
C LYS A 544 -13.15 -19.05 -17.42
N TRP A 545 -12.66 -17.87 -17.03
CA TRP A 545 -12.25 -16.81 -17.96
C TRP A 545 -10.84 -17.04 -18.53
N ILE A 546 -10.03 -17.85 -17.85
CA ILE A 546 -8.72 -18.30 -18.36
C ILE A 546 -8.93 -19.52 -19.27
N LYS A 547 -8.31 -19.52 -20.42
CA LYS A 547 -8.37 -20.66 -21.34
C LYS A 547 -7.79 -21.93 -20.71
N LYS A 548 -8.44 -23.08 -20.93
CA LYS A 548 -8.06 -24.37 -20.33
C LYS A 548 -6.63 -24.81 -20.64
N GLU A 549 -6.10 -24.42 -21.80
CA GLU A 549 -4.73 -24.70 -22.23
C GLU A 549 -3.66 -23.97 -21.40
N ARG A 550 -4.03 -23.03 -20.51
CA ARG A 550 -3.09 -22.23 -19.72
C ARG A 550 -2.93 -22.71 -18.29
N TYR A 551 -3.72 -23.65 -17.85
CA TYR A 551 -3.62 -24.16 -16.48
C TYR A 551 -3.78 -25.67 -16.42
N GLU A 552 -3.16 -26.24 -15.40
CA GLU A 552 -3.30 -27.65 -14.99
C GLU A 552 -4.12 -27.72 -13.69
N ILE A 553 -4.91 -28.76 -13.53
CA ILE A 553 -5.64 -29.05 -12.29
C ILE A 553 -4.88 -30.15 -11.57
N ILE A 554 -4.48 -29.86 -10.33
CA ILE A 554 -3.88 -30.87 -9.46
C ILE A 554 -4.96 -31.29 -8.45
N GLU A 555 -5.39 -32.52 -8.59
CA GLU A 555 -6.23 -33.18 -7.58
C GLU A 555 -5.40 -33.48 -6.32
N ARG A 556 -6.05 -33.72 -5.20
CA ARG A 556 -5.44 -33.92 -3.88
C ARG A 556 -4.36 -34.98 -3.84
#